data_d23313ca3e1f87e9394bd773edde3015
#
_entry.id   d23313ca3e1f87e9394bd773edde3015
#
_cell.length_a   1.000
_cell.length_b   1.000
_cell.length_c   1.000
_cell.angle_alpha   90.00
_cell.angle_beta   90.00
_cell.angle_gamma   90.00
#
_symmetry.space_group_name_H-M   'P 1'
#
loop_
_entity.id
_entity.type
_entity.pdbx_description
1 polymer ?
#
loop_
_entity_poly.entity_id
_entity_poly.type
_entity_poly.pdbx_seq_one_letter_code
_entity_poly.pdbx_strand_id
1 'polypeptide(L)'
;MCIRDSSNLVQNTDVAFLRPDMCTIGGITAGMKVAHFAEAHNVNIIPHNPLGPVSTAACLQICASIPNLGIQELPGFCLNGAEDKMVKEPLRFENGCMLIPEAPGIGIELADDAEELYPANERGSNAARRAFDGAVKDW
;
A
#
# COMPACT_ATOMS: atom_id res chain seq x y z
N MET A 1 -0.19 -9.20 -5.56
CA MET A 1 0.02 -10.50 -4.86
C MET A 1 -1.23 -10.81 -4.07
N CYS A 2 -1.83 -11.99 -4.21
CA CYS A 2 -3.04 -12.36 -3.46
C CYS A 2 -2.66 -13.21 -2.22
N ILE A 3 -3.64 -13.47 -1.35
CA ILE A 3 -3.41 -14.28 -0.13
C ILE A 3 -2.84 -15.67 -0.47
N ARG A 4 -3.31 -16.30 -1.55
CA ARG A 4 -2.82 -17.63 -1.98
C ARG A 4 -1.38 -17.59 -2.45
N ASP A 5 -0.99 -16.57 -3.23
CA ASP A 5 0.39 -16.41 -3.70
C ASP A 5 1.32 -16.17 -2.51
N SER A 6 0.90 -15.33 -1.57
CA SER A 6 1.66 -15.05 -0.35
C SER A 6 1.87 -16.32 0.48
N SER A 7 0.82 -17.14 0.64
CA SER A 7 0.91 -18.43 1.35
C SER A 7 1.89 -19.39 0.66
N ASN A 8 1.81 -19.51 -0.66
CA ASN A 8 2.73 -20.37 -1.41
C ASN A 8 4.19 -19.92 -1.29
N LEU A 9 4.44 -18.61 -1.36
CA LEU A 9 5.79 -18.06 -1.19
C LEU A 9 6.36 -18.39 0.19
N VAL A 10 5.60 -18.09 1.23
CA VAL A 10 6.04 -18.30 2.62
C VAL A 10 6.30 -19.78 2.92
N GLN A 11 5.45 -20.68 2.40
CA GLN A 11 5.58 -22.11 2.69
C GLN A 11 6.66 -22.83 1.86
N ASN A 12 7.01 -22.33 0.70
CA ASN A 12 7.85 -23.04 -0.24
C ASN A 12 9.18 -22.33 -0.56
N THR A 13 9.44 -21.17 0.07
CA THR A 13 10.68 -20.40 -0.16
C THR A 13 11.15 -19.77 1.15
N ASP A 14 12.42 -19.34 1.17
CA ASP A 14 13.03 -18.62 2.30
C ASP A 14 12.82 -17.09 2.18
N VAL A 15 11.63 -16.64 1.79
CA VAL A 15 11.34 -15.23 1.66
C VAL A 15 11.36 -14.56 3.04
N ALA A 16 12.12 -13.46 3.16
CA ALA A 16 12.22 -12.71 4.43
C ALA A 16 11.12 -11.64 4.58
N PHE A 17 10.57 -11.16 3.47
CA PHE A 17 9.59 -10.09 3.45
C PHE A 17 8.48 -10.36 2.44
N LEU A 18 7.24 -10.02 2.80
CA LEU A 18 6.14 -9.89 1.86
C LEU A 18 5.77 -8.43 1.68
N ARG A 19 5.37 -8.08 0.44
CA ARG A 19 4.98 -6.71 0.09
C ARG A 19 3.55 -6.65 -0.44
N PRO A 20 2.54 -6.82 0.42
CA PRO A 20 1.15 -6.67 0.02
C PRO A 20 0.82 -5.21 -0.27
N ASP A 21 0.11 -4.96 -1.36
CA ASP A 21 -0.43 -3.65 -1.72
C ASP A 21 -1.91 -3.60 -1.35
N MET A 22 -2.27 -2.68 -0.46
CA MET A 22 -3.63 -2.59 0.09
C MET A 22 -4.68 -2.25 -0.96
N CYS A 23 -4.30 -1.53 -2.00
CA CYS A 23 -5.21 -1.16 -3.09
C CYS A 23 -5.49 -2.31 -4.07
N THR A 24 -4.60 -3.30 -4.14
CA THR A 24 -4.70 -4.40 -5.11
C THR A 24 -5.00 -5.75 -4.49
N ILE A 25 -4.67 -5.98 -3.22
CA ILE A 25 -4.83 -7.27 -2.55
C ILE A 25 -6.28 -7.53 -2.08
N GLY A 26 -7.11 -6.50 -2.04
CA GLY A 26 -8.48 -6.57 -1.52
C GLY A 26 -8.68 -5.84 -0.19
N GLY A 27 -7.92 -4.76 0.03
CA GLY A 27 -8.04 -3.85 1.17
C GLY A 27 -7.36 -4.33 2.46
N ILE A 28 -7.63 -3.59 3.52
CA ILE A 28 -7.05 -3.81 4.85
C ILE A 28 -7.32 -5.24 5.36
N THR A 29 -8.54 -5.75 5.20
CA THR A 29 -8.90 -7.10 5.66
C THR A 29 -8.03 -8.19 5.02
N ALA A 30 -7.76 -8.09 3.72
CA ALA A 30 -6.91 -9.05 3.03
C ALA A 30 -5.44 -8.87 3.42
N GLY A 31 -4.99 -7.62 3.57
CA GLY A 31 -3.65 -7.28 4.03
C GLY A 31 -3.36 -7.85 5.42
N MET A 32 -4.30 -7.71 6.37
CA MET A 32 -4.18 -8.25 7.72
C MET A 32 -4.09 -9.79 7.72
N LYS A 33 -4.85 -10.49 6.87
CA LYS A 33 -4.74 -11.95 6.74
C LYS A 33 -3.35 -12.38 6.26
N VAL A 34 -2.78 -11.64 5.31
CA VAL A 34 -1.40 -11.89 4.83
C VAL A 34 -0.39 -11.62 5.94
N ALA A 35 -0.55 -10.52 6.68
CA ALA A 35 0.34 -10.15 7.77
C ALA A 35 0.36 -11.20 8.89
N HIS A 36 -0.79 -11.64 9.37
CA HIS A 36 -0.88 -12.68 10.41
C HIS A 36 -0.35 -14.04 9.93
N PHE A 37 -0.60 -14.39 8.65
CA PHE A 37 -0.03 -15.60 8.09
C PHE A 37 1.51 -15.53 8.03
N ALA A 38 2.05 -14.41 7.58
CA ALA A 38 3.50 -14.17 7.52
C ALA A 38 4.13 -14.17 8.93
N GLU A 39 3.46 -13.57 9.92
CA GLU A 39 3.87 -13.57 11.32
C GLU A 39 4.09 -14.98 11.85
N ALA A 40 3.14 -15.89 11.60
CA ALA A 40 3.22 -17.29 12.03
C ALA A 40 4.43 -18.04 11.43
N HIS A 41 5.04 -17.50 10.39
CA HIS A 41 6.23 -18.04 9.72
C HIS A 41 7.48 -17.18 9.90
N ASN A 42 7.49 -16.22 10.82
CA ASN A 42 8.59 -15.28 11.07
C ASN A 42 8.98 -14.45 9.83
N VAL A 43 8.02 -14.16 8.96
CA VAL A 43 8.19 -13.32 7.77
C VAL A 43 7.67 -11.91 8.06
N ASN A 44 8.45 -10.88 7.75
CA ASN A 44 8.06 -9.51 7.96
C ASN A 44 7.24 -8.95 6.79
N ILE A 45 6.50 -7.88 7.06
CA ILE A 45 5.69 -7.15 6.09
C ILE A 45 6.34 -5.81 5.77
N ILE A 46 6.42 -5.51 4.48
CA ILE A 46 6.74 -4.18 3.94
C ILE A 46 5.59 -3.80 3.03
N PRO A 47 4.57 -3.04 3.48
CA PRO A 47 3.45 -2.70 2.63
C PRO A 47 3.92 -1.97 1.38
N HIS A 48 3.49 -2.46 0.20
CA HIS A 48 3.77 -1.81 -1.07
C HIS A 48 2.87 -0.58 -1.20
N ASN A 49 3.47 0.58 -1.40
CA ASN A 49 2.76 1.85 -1.42
C ASN A 49 3.37 2.83 -2.45
N PRO A 50 3.18 2.61 -3.75
CA PRO A 50 3.61 3.53 -4.80
C PRO A 50 2.57 4.61 -5.10
N LEU A 51 1.46 4.64 -4.35
CA LEU A 51 0.28 5.46 -4.60
C LEU A 51 0.21 6.64 -3.62
N GLY A 52 -0.87 7.41 -3.70
CA GLY A 52 -1.06 8.65 -2.99
C GLY A 52 -1.44 8.52 -1.50
N PRO A 53 -1.93 9.63 -0.88
CA PRO A 53 -2.19 9.71 0.56
C PRO A 53 -3.24 8.73 1.06
N VAL A 54 -4.23 8.36 0.24
CA VAL A 54 -5.26 7.37 0.61
C VAL A 54 -4.66 5.98 0.82
N SER A 55 -3.78 5.55 -0.09
CA SER A 55 -3.04 4.29 0.05
C SER A 55 -2.11 4.33 1.26
N THR A 56 -1.42 5.44 1.45
CA THR A 56 -0.50 5.63 2.59
C THR A 56 -1.26 5.53 3.91
N ALA A 57 -2.41 6.21 4.04
CA ALA A 57 -3.23 6.14 5.25
C ALA A 57 -3.71 4.71 5.54
N ALA A 58 -4.17 3.98 4.52
CA ALA A 58 -4.58 2.59 4.69
C ALA A 58 -3.40 1.69 5.13
N CYS A 59 -2.21 1.88 4.55
CA CYS A 59 -1.01 1.17 4.96
C CYS A 59 -0.62 1.48 6.41
N LEU A 60 -0.71 2.74 6.84
CA LEU A 60 -0.38 3.14 8.20
C LEU A 60 -1.27 2.45 9.24
N GLN A 61 -2.57 2.26 8.96
CA GLN A 61 -3.46 1.53 9.88
C GLN A 61 -3.04 0.06 10.05
N ILE A 62 -2.59 -0.59 8.98
CA ILE A 62 -2.03 -1.95 9.07
C ILE A 62 -0.71 -1.94 9.82
N CYS A 63 0.20 -1.02 9.50
CA CYS A 63 1.50 -0.90 10.18
C CYS A 63 1.36 -0.76 11.70
N ALA A 64 0.34 0.00 12.15
CA ALA A 64 0.06 0.18 13.58
C ALA A 64 -0.54 -1.08 14.25
N SER A 65 -1.05 -2.03 13.46
CA SER A 65 -1.85 -3.17 13.95
C SER A 65 -1.09 -4.50 13.90
N ILE A 66 0.09 -4.56 13.27
CA ILE A 66 0.85 -5.80 13.09
C ILE A 66 2.18 -5.78 13.84
N PRO A 67 2.60 -6.88 14.48
CA PRO A 67 3.88 -6.94 15.19
C PRO A 67 5.08 -7.21 14.27
N ASN A 68 4.85 -7.75 13.08
CA ASN A 68 5.87 -8.14 12.11
C ASN A 68 6.10 -7.09 10.99
N LEU A 69 5.92 -5.81 11.31
CA LEU A 69 6.29 -4.73 10.41
C LEU A 69 7.81 -4.64 10.23
N GLY A 70 8.28 -4.69 8.99
CA GLY A 70 9.67 -4.39 8.65
C GLY A 70 9.88 -2.88 8.52
N ILE A 71 9.30 -2.29 7.50
CA ILE A 71 9.30 -0.84 7.24
C ILE A 71 8.11 -0.47 6.36
N GLN A 72 7.66 0.77 6.42
CA GLN A 72 6.66 1.30 5.48
C GLN A 72 7.34 1.98 4.29
N GLU A 73 6.97 1.55 3.08
CA GLU A 73 7.33 2.27 1.86
C GLU A 73 6.58 3.60 1.80
N LEU A 74 7.31 4.69 1.57
CA LEU A 74 6.75 6.01 1.45
C LEU A 74 7.17 6.65 0.13
N PRO A 75 6.23 6.96 -0.78
CA PRO A 75 6.55 7.64 -2.01
C PRO A 75 7.13 9.03 -1.76
N GLY A 76 8.14 9.43 -2.56
CA GLY A 76 8.83 10.71 -2.38
C GLY A 76 7.92 11.94 -2.49
N PHE A 77 6.82 11.84 -3.21
CA PHE A 77 5.84 12.92 -3.32
C PHE A 77 5.04 13.14 -2.02
N CYS A 78 4.86 12.12 -1.19
CA CYS A 78 4.26 12.27 0.13
C CYS A 78 5.13 13.09 1.09
N LEU A 79 6.41 13.30 0.78
CA LEU A 79 7.33 14.11 1.58
C LEU A 79 7.41 15.56 1.11
N ASN A 80 6.96 15.87 -0.10
CA ASN A 80 7.17 17.17 -0.76
C ASN A 80 5.91 18.01 -0.89
N GLY A 81 4.80 17.61 -0.29
CA GLY A 81 3.57 18.39 -0.18
C GLY A 81 2.78 18.59 -1.49
N ALA A 82 3.18 18.00 -2.62
CA ALA A 82 2.45 18.19 -3.88
C ALA A 82 1.08 17.49 -3.88
N GLU A 83 0.97 16.33 -3.24
CA GLU A 83 -0.29 15.58 -3.11
C GLU A 83 -1.04 15.85 -1.80
N ASP A 84 -0.49 16.71 -0.94
CA ASP A 84 -1.15 17.14 0.30
C ASP A 84 -2.49 17.83 0.03
N LYS A 85 -2.64 18.41 -1.19
CA LYS A 85 -3.89 19.04 -1.62
C LYS A 85 -5.04 18.06 -1.90
N MET A 86 -4.74 16.77 -2.03
CA MET A 86 -5.78 15.76 -2.24
C MET A 86 -6.60 15.48 -0.97
N VAL A 87 -6.06 15.81 0.19
CA VAL A 87 -6.66 15.55 1.50
C VAL A 87 -6.80 16.87 2.29
N LYS A 88 -7.83 16.95 3.16
CA LYS A 88 -8.07 18.15 3.98
C LYS A 88 -6.93 18.39 4.96
N GLU A 89 -6.41 17.31 5.56
CA GLU A 89 -5.26 17.36 6.46
C GLU A 89 -4.18 16.40 5.97
N PRO A 90 -2.99 16.90 5.59
CA PRO A 90 -1.89 16.06 5.16
C PRO A 90 -1.42 15.09 6.23
N LEU A 91 -0.96 13.91 5.79
CA LEU A 91 -0.27 12.97 6.66
C LEU A 91 1.05 13.59 7.15
N ARG A 92 1.35 13.42 8.43
CA ARG A 92 2.51 14.05 9.06
C ARG A 92 3.69 13.09 9.15
N PHE A 93 4.84 13.56 8.68
CA PHE A 93 6.11 12.86 8.78
C PHE A 93 7.05 13.65 9.71
N GLU A 94 7.43 13.04 10.81
CA GLU A 94 8.25 13.69 11.84
C GLU A 94 9.36 12.75 12.32
N ASN A 95 10.59 13.26 12.40
CA ASN A 95 11.74 12.52 12.93
C ASN A 95 11.96 11.11 12.32
N GLY A 96 11.71 10.96 11.03
CA GLY A 96 11.86 9.67 10.33
C GLY A 96 10.66 8.73 10.45
N CYS A 97 9.57 9.17 11.08
CA CYS A 97 8.37 8.38 11.30
C CYS A 97 7.13 9.07 10.71
N MET A 98 6.21 8.26 10.15
CA MET A 98 4.87 8.72 9.85
C MET A 98 4.02 8.64 11.10
N LEU A 99 3.32 9.73 11.45
CA LEU A 99 2.36 9.72 12.54
C LEU A 99 1.09 9.00 12.09
N ILE A 100 0.59 8.09 12.93
CA ILE A 100 -0.65 7.38 12.66
C ILE A 100 -1.82 8.35 12.82
N PRO A 101 -2.67 8.54 11.80
CA PRO A 101 -3.83 9.42 11.93
C PRO A 101 -4.89 8.79 12.84
N GLU A 102 -5.47 9.60 13.73
CA GLU A 102 -6.42 9.15 14.77
C GLU A 102 -7.89 9.44 14.40
N ALA A 103 -8.15 10.14 13.30
CA ALA A 103 -9.51 10.42 12.86
C ALA A 103 -10.25 9.13 12.44
N PRO A 104 -11.59 9.10 12.46
CA PRO A 104 -12.39 7.94 12.08
C PRO A 104 -12.04 7.39 10.67
N GLY A 105 -12.28 6.10 10.46
CA GLY A 105 -11.95 5.41 9.20
C GLY A 105 -10.46 5.13 9.09
N ILE A 106 -9.88 5.46 7.94
CA ILE A 106 -8.41 5.38 7.74
C ILE A 106 -7.67 6.63 8.21
N GLY A 107 -8.41 7.57 8.83
CA GLY A 107 -7.85 8.75 9.46
C GLY A 107 -7.57 9.93 8.54
N ILE A 108 -8.08 9.92 7.31
CA ILE A 108 -8.01 11.04 6.36
C ILE A 108 -9.36 11.31 5.70
N GLU A 109 -9.52 12.52 5.19
CA GLU A 109 -10.67 12.95 4.42
C GLU A 109 -10.20 13.64 3.14
N LEU A 110 -10.83 13.33 2.00
CA LEU A 110 -10.50 13.99 0.73
C LEU A 110 -10.89 15.47 0.78
N ALA A 111 -10.10 16.30 0.12
CA ALA A 111 -10.46 17.70 -0.11
C ALA A 111 -11.73 17.79 -0.98
N ASP A 112 -12.53 18.83 -0.80
CA ASP A 112 -13.82 18.97 -1.49
C ASP A 112 -13.63 19.14 -3.02
N ASP A 113 -12.48 19.63 -3.44
CA ASP A 113 -12.07 19.84 -4.85
C ASP A 113 -11.08 18.78 -5.36
N ALA A 114 -10.89 17.67 -4.64
CA ALA A 114 -9.91 16.64 -4.98
C ALA A 114 -10.11 16.06 -6.39
N GLU A 115 -11.35 15.88 -6.85
CA GLU A 115 -11.65 15.37 -8.19
C GLU A 115 -11.32 16.39 -9.30
N GLU A 116 -11.44 17.68 -9.01
CA GLU A 116 -11.07 18.75 -9.94
C GLU A 116 -9.56 18.89 -10.06
N LEU A 117 -8.84 18.79 -8.95
CA LEU A 117 -7.38 18.88 -8.91
C LEU A 117 -6.70 17.62 -9.49
N TYR A 118 -7.30 16.47 -9.26
CA TYR A 118 -6.77 15.16 -9.67
C TYR A 118 -7.84 14.37 -10.44
N PRO A 119 -8.22 14.81 -11.64
CA PRO A 119 -9.24 14.11 -12.43
C PRO A 119 -8.80 12.69 -12.74
N ALA A 120 -9.75 11.75 -12.66
CA ALA A 120 -9.49 10.38 -13.04
C ALA A 120 -9.00 10.32 -14.49
N ASN A 121 -7.76 9.99 -14.68
CA ASN A 121 -7.27 9.64 -16.00
C ASN A 121 -7.78 8.24 -16.33
N GLU A 122 -8.57 8.11 -17.39
CA GLU A 122 -8.75 6.83 -18.05
C GLU A 122 -7.39 6.37 -18.59
N ARG A 123 -6.51 5.92 -17.72
CA ARG A 123 -5.43 5.03 -18.13
C ARG A 123 -6.14 3.82 -18.65
N GLY A 124 -6.24 3.75 -19.98
CA GLY A 124 -6.78 2.57 -20.64
C GLY A 124 -6.19 1.36 -19.93
N SER A 125 -7.03 0.38 -19.61
CA SER A 125 -6.64 -0.82 -18.90
C SER A 125 -5.24 -1.18 -19.39
N ASN A 126 -4.28 -1.33 -18.48
CA ASN A 126 -2.97 -1.84 -18.87
C ASN A 126 -3.23 -3.21 -19.49
N ALA A 127 -3.59 -3.20 -20.77
CA ALA A 127 -3.70 -4.40 -21.57
C ALA A 127 -2.40 -5.11 -21.34
N ALA A 128 -2.46 -6.27 -20.70
CA ALA A 128 -1.31 -7.02 -20.24
C ALA A 128 -0.21 -6.90 -21.31
N ARG A 129 0.86 -6.18 -21.01
CA ARG A 129 1.93 -5.96 -21.97
C ARG A 129 2.46 -7.34 -22.31
N ARG A 130 2.31 -7.74 -23.54
CA ARG A 130 2.82 -9.02 -24.02
C ARG A 130 4.20 -8.83 -24.62
N ALA A 131 5.11 -9.72 -24.29
CA ALA A 131 6.37 -9.87 -24.99
C ALA A 131 6.13 -10.39 -26.41
N PHE A 132 7.14 -10.32 -27.27
CA PHE A 132 7.06 -10.81 -28.64
C PHE A 132 6.66 -12.29 -28.75
N ASP A 133 7.02 -13.10 -27.76
CA ASP A 133 6.68 -14.53 -27.63
C ASP A 133 5.29 -14.78 -27.00
N GLY A 134 4.52 -13.69 -26.71
CA GLY A 134 3.21 -13.75 -26.10
C GLY A 134 3.21 -13.86 -24.58
N ALA A 135 4.36 -13.92 -23.92
CA ALA A 135 4.43 -13.92 -22.46
C ALA A 135 3.87 -12.61 -21.88
N VAL A 136 3.19 -12.70 -20.75
CA VAL A 136 2.72 -11.52 -20.01
C VAL A 136 3.92 -10.82 -19.37
N LYS A 137 4.03 -9.51 -19.59
CA LYS A 137 4.99 -8.65 -18.89
C LYS A 137 4.24 -7.80 -17.89
N ASP A 138 4.66 -7.87 -16.63
CA ASP A 138 4.06 -7.09 -15.54
C ASP A 138 4.59 -5.64 -15.48
N TRP A 139 5.57 -5.28 -16.35
CA TRP A 139 6.21 -3.96 -16.48
C TRP A 139 6.73 -3.65 -17.87
#